data_262283167b69eef734e4be77b413eb9f
#
_entry.id   262283167b69eef734e4be77b413eb9f
#
_cell.length_a   1.000
_cell.length_b   1.000
_cell.length_c   1.000
_cell.angle_alpha   90.00
_cell.angle_beta   90.00
_cell.angle_gamma   90.00
#
_symmetry.space_group_name_H-M   'P 1'
#
loop_
_entity.id
_entity.type
_entity.pdbx_description
1 polymer ?
#
loop_
_entity_poly.entity_id
_entity_poly.type
_entity_poly.pdbx_seq_one_letter_code
_entity_poly.pdbx_strand_id
1 'polypeptide(L)'
;MAFESMYLEEDIHIDRIYTIHYFEYKSDFHFAGERHNFWEFQCVDKGKAEIETDNGIYHLTSGQLIFHRPNEFHNLIAIGNTAPNIVVVSFECDSPCMKFFEKKLLKLSDSERNLMGMLIAEARRCIKTPLDDPYTEKMEKKEDFLFGSQQLIRIYLEQMLIYMIRRNSSPPMTVPVSQFVNLKNNSAVYKRVIAYMEDHIRENITLCDLCHDNMIGRSQLQKLFQEQHQCGAMDFFSRLKIAYARQLIRENQMNFTQISEFLGYSSIHYFSRQFKKISGMTPTEYITSIKALSERERQ
;
A
#
# COMPACT_ATOMS: atom_id res chain seq x y z
N MET A 1 -6.81 -26.01 -42.41
CA MET A 1 -6.67 -24.59 -42.01
C MET A 1 -5.32 -24.46 -41.31
N ALA A 2 -4.45 -23.58 -41.77
CA ALA A 2 -3.19 -23.26 -41.07
C ALA A 2 -3.48 -22.09 -40.12
N PHE A 3 -3.11 -22.22 -38.83
CA PHE A 3 -3.17 -21.13 -37.88
C PHE A 3 -1.89 -20.31 -37.99
N GLU A 4 -2.04 -19.00 -38.08
CA GLU A 4 -0.92 -18.06 -38.02
C GLU A 4 -0.77 -17.54 -36.59
N SER A 5 0.47 -17.44 -36.09
CA SER A 5 0.78 -16.91 -34.77
C SER A 5 1.10 -15.41 -34.86
N MET A 6 0.75 -14.65 -33.81
CA MET A 6 1.15 -13.26 -33.63
C MET A 6 2.17 -13.18 -32.50
N TYR A 7 3.26 -12.45 -32.72
CA TYR A 7 4.19 -12.12 -31.65
C TYR A 7 3.60 -11.05 -30.74
N LEU A 8 3.82 -11.21 -29.43
CA LEU A 8 3.52 -10.16 -28.44
C LEU A 8 4.82 -9.43 -28.12
N GLU A 9 4.79 -8.10 -28.31
CA GLU A 9 5.92 -7.24 -27.98
C GLU A 9 5.93 -6.93 -26.50
N GLU A 10 7.12 -6.77 -25.91
CA GLU A 10 7.33 -6.43 -24.52
C GLU A 10 7.79 -4.97 -24.43
N ASP A 11 6.89 -4.08 -23.99
CA ASP A 11 7.15 -2.64 -23.89
C ASP A 11 7.90 -2.26 -22.61
N ILE A 12 7.68 -3.03 -21.53
CA ILE A 12 8.34 -2.87 -20.24
C ILE A 12 8.84 -4.22 -19.78
N HIS A 13 10.11 -4.27 -19.41
CA HIS A 13 10.74 -5.45 -18.85
C HIS A 13 11.46 -5.10 -17.55
N ILE A 14 11.09 -5.78 -16.47
CA ILE A 14 11.74 -5.64 -15.17
C ILE A 14 12.58 -6.86 -14.89
N ASP A 15 13.90 -6.68 -14.92
CA ASP A 15 14.85 -7.76 -14.70
C ASP A 15 14.99 -8.15 -13.23
N ARG A 16 15.12 -7.14 -12.35
CA ARG A 16 15.45 -7.34 -10.96
C ARG A 16 14.66 -6.40 -10.06
N ILE A 17 14.38 -6.89 -8.86
CA ILE A 17 13.93 -6.09 -7.73
C ILE A 17 15.08 -6.02 -6.72
N TYR A 18 15.45 -4.83 -6.29
CA TYR A 18 16.42 -4.62 -5.21
C TYR A 18 15.72 -4.66 -3.86
N THR A 19 14.70 -3.81 -3.69
CA THR A 19 13.92 -3.74 -2.44
C THR A 19 12.44 -3.59 -2.70
N ILE A 20 11.63 -4.08 -1.78
CA ILE A 20 10.19 -3.82 -1.66
C ILE A 20 9.93 -3.54 -0.19
N HIS A 21 9.56 -2.30 0.12
CA HIS A 21 9.29 -1.88 1.49
C HIS A 21 7.87 -1.37 1.66
N TYR A 22 7.34 -1.60 2.84
CA TYR A 22 6.13 -0.96 3.34
C TYR A 22 6.42 -0.42 4.73
N PHE A 23 6.81 0.83 4.80
CA PHE A 23 7.20 1.50 6.03
C PHE A 23 6.01 2.12 6.74
N GLU A 24 6.01 2.03 8.05
CA GLU A 24 5.13 2.75 8.95
C GLU A 24 5.97 3.68 9.82
N TYR A 25 6.29 4.85 9.26
CA TYR A 25 7.15 5.82 9.91
C TYR A 25 6.44 6.56 11.05
N LYS A 26 7.23 7.22 11.90
CA LYS A 26 6.75 8.20 12.88
C LYS A 26 6.49 9.54 12.20
N SER A 27 5.76 10.42 12.90
CA SER A 27 5.46 11.77 12.40
C SER A 27 6.69 12.71 12.34
N ASP A 28 7.79 12.34 13.00
CA ASP A 28 9.07 13.05 13.02
C ASP A 28 10.18 12.34 12.20
N PHE A 29 9.79 11.40 11.35
CA PHE A 29 10.75 10.64 10.55
C PHE A 29 11.48 11.52 9.53
N HIS A 30 12.79 11.34 9.44
CA HIS A 30 13.66 12.01 8.49
C HIS A 30 14.70 11.02 7.98
N PHE A 31 14.68 10.75 6.68
CA PHE A 31 15.73 10.03 5.97
C PHE A 31 16.62 11.02 5.25
N ALA A 32 17.93 10.97 5.54
CA ALA A 32 18.91 11.94 5.04
C ALA A 32 19.08 11.89 3.52
N GLY A 33 18.72 10.78 2.89
CA GLY A 33 18.75 10.60 1.44
C GLY A 33 19.90 9.72 0.97
N GLU A 34 19.76 9.27 -0.28
CA GLU A 34 20.69 8.37 -0.96
C GLU A 34 20.74 8.61 -2.46
N ARG A 35 21.67 7.89 -3.13
CA ARG A 35 21.78 7.76 -4.58
C ARG A 35 22.12 6.31 -4.91
N HIS A 36 21.44 5.76 -5.91
CA HIS A 36 21.72 4.41 -6.41
C HIS A 36 21.51 4.35 -7.93
N ASN A 37 22.02 3.34 -8.60
CA ASN A 37 22.03 3.23 -10.06
C ASN A 37 20.84 2.43 -10.65
N PHE A 38 19.73 2.37 -9.96
CA PHE A 38 18.49 1.73 -10.38
C PHE A 38 17.29 2.65 -10.18
N TRP A 39 16.13 2.26 -10.74
CA TRP A 39 14.87 2.97 -10.53
C TRP A 39 14.28 2.67 -9.16
N GLU A 40 13.70 3.68 -8.58
CA GLU A 40 12.91 3.56 -7.36
C GLU A 40 11.64 4.39 -7.48
N PHE A 41 10.55 3.97 -6.85
CA PHE A 41 9.47 4.88 -6.56
C PHE A 41 9.13 4.90 -5.08
N GLN A 42 8.75 6.07 -4.61
CA GLN A 42 8.22 6.30 -3.28
C GLN A 42 6.76 6.72 -3.38
N CYS A 43 5.87 5.96 -2.72
CA CYS A 43 4.43 6.19 -2.73
C CYS A 43 3.92 6.41 -1.31
N VAL A 44 3.20 7.51 -1.07
CA VAL A 44 2.51 7.75 0.19
C VAL A 44 1.19 6.98 0.19
N ASP A 45 1.11 5.91 0.98
CA ASP A 45 -0.15 5.17 1.18
C ASP A 45 -1.08 5.92 2.16
N LYS A 46 -0.52 6.41 3.28
CA LYS A 46 -1.22 7.23 4.28
C LYS A 46 -0.35 8.37 4.76
N GLY A 47 -1.00 9.46 5.21
CA GLY A 47 -0.29 10.63 5.72
C GLY A 47 0.25 11.54 4.64
N LYS A 48 1.37 12.20 4.95
CA LYS A 48 2.03 13.17 4.06
C LYS A 48 3.54 13.04 4.20
N ALA A 49 4.25 13.23 3.09
CA ALA A 49 5.71 13.27 3.08
C ALA A 49 6.22 14.40 2.19
N GLU A 50 7.39 14.91 2.51
CA GLU A 50 8.20 15.76 1.67
C GLU A 50 9.36 14.93 1.13
N ILE A 51 9.63 15.07 -0.15
CA ILE A 51 10.73 14.39 -0.82
C ILE A 51 11.55 15.44 -1.55
N GLU A 52 12.81 15.59 -1.16
CA GLU A 52 13.77 16.42 -1.86
C GLU A 52 14.55 15.56 -2.86
N THR A 53 14.72 16.09 -4.06
CA THR A 53 15.47 15.45 -5.15
C THR A 53 16.42 16.46 -5.78
N ASP A 54 17.29 16.03 -6.71
CA ASP A 54 18.11 16.93 -7.52
C ASP A 54 17.28 17.96 -8.32
N ASN A 55 15.98 17.70 -8.51
CA ASN A 55 15.09 18.51 -9.33
C ASN A 55 14.18 19.44 -8.51
N GLY A 56 14.21 19.37 -7.19
CA GLY A 56 13.42 20.17 -6.27
C GLY A 56 12.70 19.37 -5.19
N ILE A 57 11.85 20.05 -4.45
CA ILE A 57 11.09 19.53 -3.33
C ILE A 57 9.66 19.20 -3.76
N TYR A 58 9.19 18.02 -3.41
CA TYR A 58 7.86 17.52 -3.72
C TYR A 58 7.11 17.22 -2.41
N HIS A 59 5.87 17.71 -2.30
CA HIS A 59 4.97 17.37 -1.19
C HIS A 59 3.96 16.33 -1.65
N LEU A 60 4.04 15.13 -1.09
CA LEU A 60 3.17 14.01 -1.41
C LEU A 60 2.10 13.83 -0.35
N THR A 61 0.90 13.53 -0.82
CA THR A 61 -0.23 13.12 0.01
C THR A 61 -0.68 11.69 -0.35
N SER A 62 -1.57 11.11 0.44
CA SER A 62 -2.06 9.75 0.23
C SER A 62 -2.46 9.46 -1.22
N GLY A 63 -1.94 8.38 -1.76
CA GLY A 63 -2.11 7.91 -3.13
C GLY A 63 -1.23 8.60 -4.17
N GLN A 64 -0.34 9.51 -3.76
CA GLN A 64 0.65 10.11 -4.66
C GLN A 64 1.98 9.37 -4.59
N LEU A 65 2.69 9.35 -5.72
CA LEU A 65 4.01 8.74 -5.84
C LEU A 65 4.90 9.55 -6.78
N ILE A 66 6.21 9.40 -6.57
CA ILE A 66 7.27 9.95 -7.40
C ILE A 66 8.26 8.84 -7.74
N PHE A 67 8.84 8.91 -8.94
CA PHE A 67 9.89 8.00 -9.38
C PHE A 67 11.24 8.71 -9.34
N HIS A 68 12.24 8.00 -8.85
CA HIS A 68 13.65 8.39 -8.85
C HIS A 68 14.36 7.58 -9.92
N ARG A 69 14.97 8.28 -10.88
CA ARG A 69 15.80 7.66 -11.91
C ARG A 69 17.15 7.23 -11.35
N PRO A 70 17.86 6.35 -12.06
CA PRO A 70 19.24 5.98 -11.68
C PRO A 70 20.12 7.22 -11.42
N ASN A 71 20.85 7.20 -10.30
CA ASN A 71 21.76 8.24 -9.82
C ASN A 71 21.11 9.59 -9.44
N GLU A 72 19.81 9.65 -9.26
CA GLU A 72 19.13 10.83 -8.71
C GLU A 72 19.18 10.81 -7.17
N PHE A 73 19.60 11.93 -6.58
CA PHE A 73 19.47 12.11 -5.14
C PHE A 73 18.01 12.18 -4.74
N HIS A 74 17.65 11.51 -3.66
CA HIS A 74 16.34 11.61 -3.05
C HIS A 74 16.42 11.33 -1.56
N ASN A 75 15.54 11.99 -0.80
CA ASN A 75 15.34 11.78 0.63
C ASN A 75 13.84 11.54 0.92
N LEU A 76 13.48 11.46 2.20
CA LEU A 76 12.09 11.43 2.63
C LEU A 76 11.95 12.00 4.04
N ILE A 77 11.04 12.96 4.19
CA ILE A 77 10.75 13.62 5.47
C ILE A 77 9.25 13.52 5.73
N ALA A 78 8.87 13.02 6.90
CA ALA A 78 7.47 13.07 7.33
C ALA A 78 7.07 14.52 7.63
N ILE A 79 5.93 14.97 7.11
CA ILE A 79 5.44 16.33 7.32
C ILE A 79 4.03 16.35 7.91
N GLY A 80 3.75 17.43 8.62
CA GLY A 80 2.51 17.54 9.40
C GLY A 80 2.56 16.60 10.61
N ASN A 81 1.60 16.62 11.46
CA ASN A 81 1.58 15.78 12.67
C ASN A 81 1.07 14.34 12.38
N THR A 82 1.16 13.88 11.14
CA THR A 82 0.64 12.58 10.71
C THR A 82 1.77 11.62 10.39
N ALA A 83 1.79 10.46 11.05
CA ALA A 83 2.74 9.38 10.79
C ALA A 83 2.48 8.75 9.40
N PRO A 84 3.39 8.87 8.42
CA PRO A 84 3.13 8.38 7.08
C PRO A 84 3.37 6.87 6.95
N ASN A 85 2.58 6.24 6.06
CA ASN A 85 2.87 4.92 5.52
C ASN A 85 3.41 5.09 4.10
N ILE A 86 4.58 4.54 3.84
CA ILE A 86 5.29 4.70 2.57
C ILE A 86 5.55 3.33 1.94
N VAL A 87 5.23 3.18 0.67
CA VAL A 87 5.68 2.06 -0.16
C VAL A 87 6.89 2.52 -0.94
N VAL A 88 7.98 1.76 -0.85
CA VAL A 88 9.19 1.95 -1.65
C VAL A 88 9.45 0.69 -2.45
N VAL A 89 9.66 0.82 -3.75
CA VAL A 89 10.03 -0.30 -4.62
C VAL A 89 11.17 0.11 -5.51
N SER A 90 12.28 -0.61 -5.39
CA SER A 90 13.52 -0.36 -6.15
C SER A 90 13.74 -1.50 -7.12
N PHE A 91 13.94 -1.18 -8.40
CA PHE A 91 14.00 -2.17 -9.47
C PHE A 91 14.89 -1.75 -10.64
N GLU A 92 15.36 -2.73 -11.39
CA GLU A 92 16.12 -2.53 -12.61
C GLU A 92 15.18 -2.60 -13.83
N CYS A 93 15.22 -1.57 -14.67
CA CYS A 93 14.45 -1.50 -15.90
C CYS A 93 15.12 -0.56 -16.90
N ASP A 94 15.56 -1.11 -18.03
CA ASP A 94 16.20 -0.36 -19.11
C ASP A 94 15.23 0.00 -20.25
N SER A 95 13.94 -0.28 -20.08
CA SER A 95 12.92 0.00 -21.09
C SER A 95 12.82 1.50 -21.38
N PRO A 96 12.87 1.95 -22.64
CA PRO A 96 12.89 3.38 -22.98
C PRO A 96 11.68 4.18 -22.47
N CYS A 97 10.54 3.50 -22.27
CA CYS A 97 9.31 4.11 -21.74
C CYS A 97 9.45 4.60 -20.30
N MET A 98 10.47 4.14 -19.53
CA MET A 98 10.73 4.63 -18.17
C MET A 98 11.02 6.12 -18.12
N LYS A 99 11.47 6.72 -19.21
CA LYS A 99 11.62 8.17 -19.36
C LYS A 99 10.34 8.96 -19.10
N PHE A 100 9.18 8.30 -19.29
CA PHE A 100 7.87 8.89 -18.96
C PHE A 100 7.77 9.27 -17.48
N PHE A 101 8.40 8.53 -16.57
CA PHE A 101 8.26 8.72 -15.12
C PHE A 101 9.18 9.80 -14.53
N GLU A 102 10.16 10.27 -15.30
CA GLU A 102 11.11 11.28 -14.82
C GLU A 102 10.40 12.58 -14.41
N LYS A 103 10.73 13.10 -13.22
CA LYS A 103 10.27 14.40 -12.69
C LYS A 103 8.74 14.54 -12.62
N LYS A 104 8.01 13.45 -12.47
CA LYS A 104 6.56 13.47 -12.41
C LYS A 104 6.04 13.06 -11.06
N LEU A 105 5.23 13.92 -10.48
CA LEU A 105 4.35 13.56 -9.37
C LEU A 105 3.07 12.95 -9.95
N LEU A 106 2.84 11.67 -9.67
CA LEU A 106 1.68 10.93 -10.15
C LEU A 106 0.75 10.59 -8.99
N LYS A 107 -0.51 10.32 -9.31
CA LYS A 107 -1.51 9.85 -8.36
C LYS A 107 -2.03 8.49 -8.83
N LEU A 108 -2.05 7.51 -7.94
CA LEU A 108 -2.59 6.18 -8.22
C LEU A 108 -4.09 6.24 -8.50
N SER A 109 -4.52 5.57 -9.56
CA SER A 109 -5.91 5.13 -9.73
C SER A 109 -6.22 3.95 -8.81
N ASP A 110 -7.50 3.61 -8.68
CA ASP A 110 -7.91 2.46 -7.86
C ASP A 110 -7.31 1.13 -8.39
N SER A 111 -7.23 0.98 -9.72
CA SER A 111 -6.64 -0.22 -10.34
C SER A 111 -5.15 -0.33 -10.05
N GLU A 112 -4.43 0.78 -10.13
CA GLU A 112 -2.99 0.84 -9.82
C GLU A 112 -2.73 0.61 -8.32
N ARG A 113 -3.59 1.15 -7.44
CA ARG A 113 -3.53 0.90 -6.00
C ARG A 113 -3.77 -0.58 -5.67
N ASN A 114 -4.72 -1.24 -6.34
CA ASN A 114 -4.97 -2.67 -6.17
C ASN A 114 -3.76 -3.51 -6.60
N LEU A 115 -3.15 -3.17 -7.73
CA LEU A 115 -1.93 -3.84 -8.21
C LEU A 115 -0.77 -3.71 -7.22
N MET A 116 -0.57 -2.52 -6.66
CA MET A 116 0.43 -2.29 -5.61
C MET A 116 0.13 -3.11 -4.36
N GLY A 117 -1.13 -3.18 -3.93
CA GLY A 117 -1.55 -4.03 -2.82
C GLY A 117 -1.27 -5.51 -3.06
N MET A 118 -1.54 -6.02 -4.28
CA MET A 118 -1.23 -7.39 -4.68
C MET A 118 0.28 -7.64 -4.73
N LEU A 119 1.07 -6.69 -5.23
CA LEU A 119 2.54 -6.76 -5.24
C LEU A 119 3.08 -6.91 -3.81
N ILE A 120 2.66 -6.06 -2.88
CA ILE A 120 3.09 -6.13 -1.47
C ILE A 120 2.64 -7.45 -0.83
N ALA A 121 1.44 -7.93 -1.14
CA ALA A 121 0.95 -9.20 -0.62
C ALA A 121 1.81 -10.39 -1.10
N GLU A 122 2.18 -10.43 -2.39
CA GLU A 122 3.08 -11.46 -2.92
C GLU A 122 4.50 -11.32 -2.35
N ALA A 123 5.03 -10.10 -2.20
CA ALA A 123 6.31 -9.87 -1.55
C ALA A 123 6.35 -10.47 -0.14
N ARG A 124 5.33 -10.23 0.67
CA ARG A 124 5.22 -10.82 2.03
C ARG A 124 5.15 -12.35 2.03
N ARG A 125 4.67 -12.97 0.96
CA ARG A 125 4.59 -14.42 0.82
C ARG A 125 5.93 -15.06 0.47
N CYS A 126 6.73 -14.41 -0.39
CA CYS A 126 7.96 -15.01 -0.92
C CYS A 126 9.25 -14.41 -0.37
N ILE A 127 9.21 -13.23 0.26
CA ILE A 127 10.40 -12.58 0.86
C ILE A 127 10.42 -12.90 2.36
N LYS A 128 11.60 -13.33 2.84
CA LYS A 128 11.87 -13.63 4.25
C LYS A 128 12.19 -12.37 5.04
N THR A 129 12.93 -11.46 4.42
CA THR A 129 13.31 -10.17 5.00
C THR A 129 12.07 -9.35 5.34
N PRO A 130 11.96 -8.77 6.54
CA PRO A 130 10.87 -7.87 6.88
C PRO A 130 10.79 -6.70 5.91
N LEU A 131 9.57 -6.36 5.42
CA LEU A 131 9.39 -5.26 4.47
C LEU A 131 9.40 -3.87 5.14
N ASP A 132 9.49 -3.82 6.45
CA ASP A 132 9.49 -2.62 7.29
C ASP A 132 10.87 -2.32 7.91
N ASP A 133 11.92 -3.00 7.48
CA ASP A 133 13.29 -2.72 7.89
C ASP A 133 13.98 -1.77 6.88
N PRO A 134 14.22 -0.50 7.25
CA PRO A 134 14.83 0.49 6.36
C PRO A 134 16.33 0.24 6.08
N TYR A 135 16.98 -0.63 6.85
CA TYR A 135 18.41 -0.96 6.68
C TYR A 135 18.65 -2.20 5.84
N THR A 136 17.60 -2.70 5.20
CA THR A 136 17.71 -3.87 4.33
C THR A 136 18.42 -3.50 3.02
N GLU A 137 19.67 -3.88 2.89
CA GLU A 137 20.44 -3.77 1.65
C GLU A 137 20.22 -4.97 0.71
N LYS A 138 19.74 -6.09 1.25
CA LYS A 138 19.52 -7.34 0.50
C LYS A 138 18.27 -8.06 0.96
N MET A 139 17.36 -8.28 0.03
CA MET A 139 16.19 -9.11 0.28
C MET A 139 16.50 -10.58 0.12
N GLU A 140 16.16 -11.37 1.15
CA GLU A 140 16.26 -12.83 1.13
C GLU A 140 14.92 -13.45 0.80
N LYS A 141 14.95 -14.50 -0.04
CA LYS A 141 13.76 -15.31 -0.36
C LYS A 141 13.50 -16.32 0.74
N LYS A 142 12.24 -16.66 0.96
CA LYS A 142 11.87 -17.82 1.76
C LYS A 142 12.28 -19.10 1.02
N GLU A 143 12.54 -20.17 1.75
CA GLU A 143 12.80 -21.49 1.15
C GLU A 143 11.51 -22.03 0.51
N ASP A 144 10.37 -21.87 1.22
CA ASP A 144 9.05 -22.27 0.76
C ASP A 144 8.19 -21.06 0.42
N PHE A 145 7.83 -20.88 -0.83
CA PHE A 145 6.88 -19.88 -1.29
C PHE A 145 6.01 -20.42 -2.43
N LEU A 146 4.86 -19.81 -2.64
CA LEU A 146 3.91 -20.27 -3.64
C LEU A 146 4.47 -20.17 -5.07
N PHE A 147 4.13 -21.16 -5.89
CA PHE A 147 4.50 -21.15 -7.30
C PHE A 147 4.08 -19.83 -7.97
N GLY A 148 5.00 -19.24 -8.71
CA GLY A 148 4.74 -18.02 -9.48
C GLY A 148 4.79 -16.71 -8.69
N SER A 149 5.01 -16.70 -7.36
CA SER A 149 5.02 -15.46 -6.55
C SER A 149 5.96 -14.39 -7.10
N GLN A 150 7.20 -14.74 -7.46
CA GLN A 150 8.16 -13.78 -8.01
C GLN A 150 7.72 -13.26 -9.39
N GLN A 151 7.14 -14.12 -10.21
CA GLN A 151 6.59 -13.72 -11.51
C GLN A 151 5.38 -12.79 -11.33
N LEU A 152 4.52 -13.05 -10.34
CA LEU A 152 3.39 -12.16 -10.03
C LEU A 152 3.86 -10.79 -9.54
N ILE A 153 4.91 -10.69 -8.74
CA ILE A 153 5.52 -9.40 -8.36
C ILE A 153 5.89 -8.61 -9.62
N ARG A 154 6.61 -9.24 -10.57
CA ARG A 154 6.98 -8.62 -11.84
C ARG A 154 5.74 -8.18 -12.63
N ILE A 155 4.80 -9.09 -12.85
CA ILE A 155 3.58 -8.83 -13.64
C ILE A 155 2.77 -7.66 -13.03
N TYR A 156 2.60 -7.62 -11.71
CA TYR A 156 1.85 -6.53 -11.05
C TYR A 156 2.56 -5.19 -11.20
N LEU A 157 3.89 -5.18 -11.10
CA LEU A 157 4.68 -3.96 -11.27
C LEU A 157 4.63 -3.47 -12.72
N GLU A 158 4.91 -4.32 -13.69
CA GLU A 158 4.84 -4.00 -15.13
C GLU A 158 3.44 -3.53 -15.52
N GLN A 159 2.40 -4.23 -15.11
CA GLN A 159 1.01 -3.84 -15.38
C GLN A 159 0.66 -2.47 -14.77
N MET A 160 1.13 -2.19 -13.55
CA MET A 160 0.93 -0.90 -12.89
C MET A 160 1.60 0.23 -13.68
N LEU A 161 2.85 0.04 -14.11
CA LEU A 161 3.58 1.01 -14.93
C LEU A 161 2.90 1.25 -16.28
N ILE A 162 2.46 0.20 -16.97
CA ILE A 162 1.72 0.29 -18.23
C ILE A 162 0.42 1.10 -18.04
N TYR A 163 -0.33 0.85 -16.97
CA TYR A 163 -1.57 1.59 -16.70
C TYR A 163 -1.31 3.07 -16.44
N MET A 164 -0.27 3.41 -15.68
CA MET A 164 0.14 4.79 -15.45
C MET A 164 0.49 5.52 -16.75
N ILE A 165 1.29 4.88 -17.63
CA ILE A 165 1.66 5.46 -18.92
C ILE A 165 0.40 5.66 -19.77
N ARG A 166 -0.43 4.63 -19.94
CA ARG A 166 -1.65 4.69 -20.77
C ARG A 166 -2.62 5.77 -20.31
N ARG A 167 -2.80 5.91 -19.00
CA ARG A 167 -3.73 6.88 -18.42
C ARG A 167 -3.27 8.33 -18.61
N ASN A 168 -1.97 8.56 -18.65
CA ASN A 168 -1.38 9.89 -18.77
C ASN A 168 -0.87 10.19 -20.19
N SER A 169 -1.00 9.28 -21.13
CA SER A 169 -0.75 9.48 -22.56
C SER A 169 -2.08 9.85 -23.22
N SER A 170 -2.16 11.01 -23.87
CA SER A 170 -3.37 11.42 -24.59
C SER A 170 -3.33 10.96 -26.03
N PRO A 171 -4.47 10.57 -26.63
CA PRO A 171 -5.85 10.57 -26.10
C PRO A 171 -6.19 9.25 -25.37
N PRO A 172 -7.20 9.24 -24.48
CA PRO A 172 -7.62 7.98 -23.83
C PRO A 172 -8.19 7.02 -24.87
N MET A 173 -7.60 5.83 -24.98
CA MET A 173 -8.14 4.74 -25.82
C MET A 173 -9.54 4.37 -25.30
N THR A 174 -10.55 4.62 -26.12
CA THR A 174 -11.93 4.21 -25.85
C THR A 174 -12.10 2.72 -26.12
N VAL A 175 -12.35 1.95 -25.06
CA VAL A 175 -12.80 0.55 -25.16
C VAL A 175 -14.33 0.53 -25.05
N PRO A 176 -15.06 -0.28 -25.84
CA PRO A 176 -16.53 -0.31 -25.83
C PRO A 176 -17.10 -0.67 -24.46
N VAL A 177 -18.13 0.08 -24.05
CA VAL A 177 -18.70 0.14 -22.69
C VAL A 177 -19.42 -1.14 -22.20
N SER A 178 -19.63 -2.15 -23.04
CA SER A 178 -20.54 -3.26 -22.74
C SER A 178 -20.05 -4.31 -21.73
N GLN A 179 -18.75 -4.37 -21.43
CA GLN A 179 -18.21 -5.34 -20.45
C GLN A 179 -17.98 -4.76 -19.04
N PHE A 180 -18.11 -3.45 -18.85
CA PHE A 180 -17.75 -2.78 -17.60
C PHE A 180 -18.92 -2.55 -16.62
N VAL A 181 -20.16 -2.80 -17.00
CA VAL A 181 -21.34 -2.46 -16.17
C VAL A 181 -21.37 -3.27 -14.86
N ASN A 182 -21.03 -4.56 -14.90
CA ASN A 182 -21.05 -5.41 -13.70
C ASN A 182 -19.86 -5.15 -12.76
N LEU A 183 -18.68 -4.81 -13.31
CA LEU A 183 -17.50 -4.46 -12.50
C LEU A 183 -17.63 -3.08 -11.84
N LYS A 184 -18.25 -2.09 -12.54
CA LYS A 184 -18.49 -0.76 -11.98
C LYS A 184 -19.47 -0.77 -10.81
N ASN A 185 -20.54 -1.58 -10.88
CA ASN A 185 -21.52 -1.65 -9.79
C ASN A 185 -20.92 -2.26 -8.52
N ASN A 186 -20.16 -3.33 -8.62
CA ASN A 186 -19.47 -3.93 -7.48
C ASN A 186 -18.39 -3.00 -6.90
N SER A 187 -17.65 -2.28 -7.75
CA SER A 187 -16.67 -1.28 -7.31
C SER A 187 -17.31 -0.09 -6.59
N ALA A 188 -18.44 0.42 -7.07
CA ALA A 188 -19.14 1.54 -6.42
C ALA A 188 -19.73 1.14 -5.06
N VAL A 189 -20.32 -0.05 -4.97
CA VAL A 189 -20.84 -0.60 -3.71
C VAL A 189 -19.70 -0.85 -2.72
N TYR A 190 -18.62 -1.44 -3.18
CA TYR A 190 -17.43 -1.67 -2.35
C TYR A 190 -16.87 -0.35 -1.78
N LYS A 191 -16.66 0.66 -2.61
CA LYS A 191 -16.17 1.99 -2.17
C LYS A 191 -17.09 2.63 -1.13
N ARG A 192 -18.42 2.52 -1.32
CA ARG A 192 -19.40 3.05 -0.37
C ARG A 192 -19.33 2.34 0.97
N VAL A 193 -19.19 1.01 0.98
CA VAL A 193 -19.05 0.23 2.22
C VAL A 193 -17.73 0.56 2.94
N ILE A 194 -16.62 0.70 2.22
CA ILE A 194 -15.34 1.10 2.82
C ILE A 194 -15.44 2.51 3.41
N ALA A 195 -15.97 3.48 2.67
CA ALA A 195 -16.17 4.84 3.18
C ALA A 195 -17.04 4.85 4.44
N TYR A 196 -18.14 4.08 4.44
CA TYR A 196 -18.97 3.92 5.64
C TYR A 196 -18.18 3.36 6.83
N MET A 197 -17.34 2.33 6.63
CA MET A 197 -16.48 1.78 7.68
C MET A 197 -15.46 2.81 8.21
N GLU A 198 -14.88 3.62 7.32
CA GLU A 198 -13.93 4.67 7.68
C GLU A 198 -14.61 5.79 8.47
N ASP A 199 -15.78 6.23 8.04
CA ASP A 199 -16.58 7.27 8.74
C ASP A 199 -17.02 6.81 10.13
N HIS A 200 -17.32 5.51 10.29
CA HIS A 200 -17.78 4.91 11.56
C HIS A 200 -16.66 4.15 12.29
N ILE A 201 -15.39 4.50 12.05
CA ILE A 201 -14.21 3.81 12.63
C ILE A 201 -14.21 3.86 14.18
N ARG A 202 -14.86 4.87 14.75
CA ARG A 202 -14.99 5.09 16.20
C ARG A 202 -16.14 4.34 16.84
N GLU A 203 -17.00 3.74 16.03
CA GLU A 203 -18.24 3.12 16.47
C GLU A 203 -18.13 1.60 16.49
N ASN A 204 -19.05 0.97 17.20
CA ASN A 204 -19.15 -0.50 17.22
C ASN A 204 -20.29 -0.94 16.28
N ILE A 205 -20.05 -0.81 14.97
CA ILE A 205 -21.02 -1.21 13.95
C ILE A 205 -21.15 -2.72 13.85
N THR A 206 -22.34 -3.18 13.48
CA THR A 206 -22.63 -4.59 13.24
C THR A 206 -22.72 -4.91 11.74
N LEU A 207 -22.74 -6.21 11.41
CA LEU A 207 -22.97 -6.64 10.03
C LEU A 207 -24.33 -6.18 9.52
N CYS A 208 -25.34 -6.07 10.40
CA CYS A 208 -26.68 -5.58 10.04
C CYS A 208 -26.64 -4.10 9.68
N ASP A 209 -25.93 -3.28 10.43
CA ASP A 209 -25.77 -1.86 10.14
C ASP A 209 -25.09 -1.66 8.77
N LEU A 210 -24.01 -2.41 8.51
CA LEU A 210 -23.33 -2.39 7.21
C LEU A 210 -24.27 -2.75 6.05
N CYS A 211 -25.11 -3.77 6.23
CA CYS A 211 -26.04 -4.18 5.21
C CYS A 211 -27.16 -3.15 4.99
N HIS A 212 -27.75 -2.67 6.07
CA HIS A 212 -28.87 -1.74 6.05
C HIS A 212 -28.49 -0.39 5.45
N ASP A 213 -27.45 0.24 5.98
CA ASP A 213 -27.08 1.61 5.61
C ASP A 213 -26.42 1.69 4.22
N ASN A 214 -25.86 0.58 3.76
CA ASN A 214 -25.32 0.49 2.41
C ASN A 214 -26.25 -0.17 1.39
N MET A 215 -27.51 -0.51 1.79
CA MET A 215 -28.49 -1.15 0.92
C MET A 215 -27.91 -2.37 0.17
N ILE A 216 -27.20 -3.23 0.89
CA ILE A 216 -26.54 -4.42 0.34
C ILE A 216 -26.99 -5.68 1.09
N GLY A 217 -27.30 -6.75 0.36
CA GLY A 217 -27.63 -8.04 0.96
C GLY A 217 -26.40 -8.68 1.63
N ARG A 218 -26.63 -9.38 2.76
CA ARG A 218 -25.57 -10.03 3.54
C ARG A 218 -24.68 -10.96 2.71
N SER A 219 -25.28 -11.77 1.84
CA SER A 219 -24.54 -12.69 0.95
C SER A 219 -23.67 -11.95 -0.06
N GLN A 220 -24.20 -10.85 -0.61
CA GLN A 220 -23.48 -10.01 -1.55
C GLN A 220 -22.30 -9.28 -0.86
N LEU A 221 -22.53 -8.75 0.33
CA LEU A 221 -21.46 -8.13 1.14
C LEU A 221 -20.37 -9.14 1.47
N GLN A 222 -20.74 -10.33 1.90
CA GLN A 222 -19.81 -11.39 2.24
C GLN A 222 -18.97 -11.85 1.03
N LYS A 223 -19.63 -12.05 -0.12
CA LYS A 223 -18.97 -12.38 -1.39
C LYS A 223 -17.98 -11.28 -1.81
N LEU A 224 -18.38 -10.02 -1.71
CA LEU A 224 -17.57 -8.86 -2.07
C LEU A 224 -16.26 -8.80 -1.27
N PHE A 225 -16.33 -8.98 0.06
CA PHE A 225 -15.13 -8.96 0.91
C PHE A 225 -14.29 -10.23 0.79
N GLN A 226 -14.93 -11.38 0.54
CA GLN A 226 -14.20 -12.62 0.30
C GLN A 226 -13.38 -12.56 -1.01
N GLU A 227 -13.95 -11.99 -2.08
CA GLU A 227 -13.28 -11.83 -3.37
C GLU A 227 -12.12 -10.81 -3.30
N GLN A 228 -12.29 -9.69 -2.57
CA GLN A 228 -11.31 -8.60 -2.51
C GLN A 228 -10.23 -8.81 -1.44
N HIS A 229 -10.56 -9.42 -0.30
CA HIS A 229 -9.70 -9.46 0.89
C HIS A 229 -9.53 -10.86 1.49
N GLN A 230 -10.17 -11.88 0.94
CA GLN A 230 -10.17 -13.26 1.45
C GLN A 230 -10.58 -13.36 2.94
N CYS A 231 -11.43 -12.42 3.39
CA CYS A 231 -11.95 -12.39 4.76
C CYS A 231 -13.38 -11.85 4.78
N GLY A 232 -14.06 -11.96 5.93
CA GLY A 232 -15.38 -11.36 6.13
C GLY A 232 -15.33 -9.83 6.31
N ALA A 233 -16.45 -9.15 6.04
CA ALA A 233 -16.56 -7.68 6.17
C ALA A 233 -16.20 -7.19 7.60
N MET A 234 -16.65 -7.90 8.65
CA MET A 234 -16.35 -7.53 10.06
C MET A 234 -14.89 -7.81 10.44
N ASP A 235 -14.27 -8.85 9.87
CA ASP A 235 -12.84 -9.10 10.04
C ASP A 235 -12.02 -7.98 9.38
N PHE A 236 -12.45 -7.55 8.19
CA PHE A 236 -11.84 -6.40 7.51
C PHE A 236 -11.98 -5.13 8.34
N PHE A 237 -13.17 -4.83 8.87
CA PHE A 237 -13.39 -3.68 9.74
C PHE A 237 -12.51 -3.73 11.01
N SER A 238 -12.35 -4.90 11.60
CA SER A 238 -11.44 -5.08 12.73
C SER A 238 -9.98 -4.80 12.35
N ARG A 239 -9.54 -5.24 11.17
CA ARG A 239 -8.19 -4.93 10.64
C ARG A 239 -8.03 -3.43 10.38
N LEU A 240 -9.05 -2.76 9.85
CA LEU A 240 -9.07 -1.32 9.63
C LEU A 240 -8.90 -0.54 10.95
N LYS A 241 -9.66 -0.92 11.99
CA LYS A 241 -9.50 -0.34 13.35
C LYS A 241 -8.09 -0.52 13.92
N ILE A 242 -7.50 -1.70 13.76
CA ILE A 242 -6.13 -1.93 14.25
C ILE A 242 -5.09 -1.17 13.44
N ALA A 243 -5.27 -1.04 12.13
CA ALA A 243 -4.40 -0.18 11.31
C ALA A 243 -4.45 1.28 11.76
N TYR A 244 -5.65 1.79 12.10
CA TYR A 244 -5.83 3.12 12.65
C TYR A 244 -5.20 3.25 14.06
N ALA A 245 -5.35 2.23 14.91
CA ALA A 245 -4.68 2.18 16.22
C ALA A 245 -3.16 2.25 16.10
N ARG A 246 -2.56 1.52 15.14
CA ARG A 246 -1.11 1.57 14.87
C ARG A 246 -0.66 2.98 14.48
N GLN A 247 -1.45 3.69 13.69
CA GLN A 247 -1.18 5.08 13.34
C GLN A 247 -1.22 5.99 14.58
N LEU A 248 -2.28 5.92 15.40
CA LEU A 248 -2.41 6.73 16.63
C LEU A 248 -1.27 6.47 17.63
N ILE A 249 -0.82 5.21 17.75
CA ILE A 249 0.35 4.85 18.58
C ILE A 249 1.62 5.54 18.06
N ARG A 250 1.85 5.57 16.74
CA ARG A 250 3.02 6.23 16.13
C ARG A 250 2.98 7.75 16.27
N GLU A 251 1.78 8.34 16.21
CA GLU A 251 1.58 9.78 16.42
C GLU A 251 1.82 10.20 17.88
N ASN A 252 1.79 9.22 18.83
CA ASN A 252 2.09 9.40 20.25
C ASN A 252 1.25 10.52 20.94
N GLN A 253 0.04 10.76 20.44
CA GLN A 253 -0.86 11.80 20.97
C GLN A 253 -1.84 11.26 22.01
N MET A 254 -2.02 9.93 22.07
CA MET A 254 -2.97 9.23 22.92
C MET A 254 -2.33 8.03 23.59
N ASN A 255 -2.71 7.75 24.85
CA ASN A 255 -2.36 6.49 25.50
C ASN A 255 -3.28 5.34 25.03
N PHE A 256 -2.93 4.11 25.35
CA PHE A 256 -3.67 2.92 24.88
C PHE A 256 -5.13 2.88 25.35
N THR A 257 -5.43 3.42 26.52
CA THR A 257 -6.81 3.53 27.02
C THR A 257 -7.60 4.50 26.14
N GLN A 258 -7.06 5.67 25.89
CA GLN A 258 -7.67 6.67 25.02
C GLN A 258 -7.86 6.16 23.59
N ILE A 259 -6.88 5.43 23.05
CA ILE A 259 -6.99 4.81 21.71
C ILE A 259 -8.10 3.77 21.68
N SER A 260 -8.19 2.94 22.73
CA SER A 260 -9.25 1.93 22.87
C SER A 260 -10.64 2.56 22.88
N GLU A 261 -10.83 3.60 23.69
CA GLU A 261 -12.08 4.36 23.78
C GLU A 261 -12.41 5.07 22.48
N PHE A 262 -11.43 5.76 21.89
CA PHE A 262 -11.57 6.47 20.63
C PHE A 262 -12.04 5.57 19.47
N LEU A 263 -11.56 4.33 19.44
CA LEU A 263 -11.94 3.33 18.42
C LEU A 263 -13.19 2.52 18.81
N GLY A 264 -13.89 2.89 19.87
CA GLY A 264 -15.15 2.26 20.28
C GLY A 264 -15.00 0.83 20.80
N TYR A 265 -13.85 0.46 21.35
CA TYR A 265 -13.68 -0.83 22.01
C TYR A 265 -14.30 -0.81 23.40
N SER A 266 -14.98 -1.89 23.78
CA SER A 266 -15.63 -2.01 25.08
C SER A 266 -14.67 -2.06 26.27
N SER A 267 -13.41 -2.39 26.05
CA SER A 267 -12.35 -2.33 27.06
C SER A 267 -10.95 -2.38 26.44
N ILE A 268 -9.97 -1.82 27.18
CA ILE A 268 -8.55 -1.88 26.80
C ILE A 268 -8.04 -3.33 26.67
N HIS A 269 -8.59 -4.26 27.46
CA HIS A 269 -8.21 -5.67 27.39
C HIS A 269 -8.71 -6.34 26.09
N TYR A 270 -9.92 -6.00 25.67
CA TYR A 270 -10.45 -6.47 24.39
C TYR A 270 -9.67 -5.88 23.20
N PHE A 271 -9.41 -4.57 23.25
CA PHE A 271 -8.54 -3.90 22.29
C PHE A 271 -7.17 -4.57 22.18
N SER A 272 -6.46 -4.78 23.29
CA SER A 272 -5.12 -5.39 23.30
C SER A 272 -5.11 -6.81 22.73
N ARG A 273 -6.15 -7.61 22.99
CA ARG A 273 -6.31 -8.95 22.38
C ARG A 273 -6.54 -8.87 20.88
N GLN A 274 -7.40 -7.96 20.42
CA GLN A 274 -7.65 -7.77 18.97
C GLN A 274 -6.40 -7.24 18.28
N PHE A 275 -5.70 -6.29 18.89
CA PHE A 275 -4.45 -5.76 18.38
C PHE A 275 -3.42 -6.89 18.21
N LYS A 276 -3.19 -7.70 19.24
CA LYS A 276 -2.27 -8.85 19.17
C LYS A 276 -2.70 -9.88 18.13
N LYS A 277 -3.99 -10.21 18.06
CA LYS A 277 -4.54 -11.16 17.08
C LYS A 277 -4.25 -10.73 15.64
N ILE A 278 -4.37 -9.43 15.35
CA ILE A 278 -4.27 -8.89 13.98
C ILE A 278 -2.85 -8.49 13.62
N SER A 279 -2.09 -7.88 14.55
CA SER A 279 -0.73 -7.39 14.30
C SER A 279 0.39 -8.35 14.70
N GLY A 280 0.05 -9.47 15.37
CA GLY A 280 1.03 -10.42 15.88
C GLY A 280 1.69 -10.05 17.21
N MET A 281 1.58 -8.82 17.65
CA MET A 281 2.19 -8.27 18.86
C MET A 281 1.23 -7.39 19.66
N THR A 282 1.49 -7.19 20.94
CA THR A 282 0.71 -6.29 21.79
C THR A 282 0.98 -4.81 21.43
N PRO A 283 0.08 -3.86 21.81
CA PRO A 283 0.34 -2.43 21.63
C PRO A 283 1.67 -1.96 22.25
N THR A 284 2.05 -2.53 23.40
CA THR A 284 3.31 -2.22 24.09
C THR A 284 4.53 -2.75 23.32
N GLU A 285 4.47 -3.99 22.84
CA GLU A 285 5.53 -4.58 22.00
C GLU A 285 5.67 -3.79 20.70
N TYR A 286 4.56 -3.35 20.10
CA TYR A 286 4.56 -2.56 18.88
C TYR A 286 5.26 -1.20 19.06
N ILE A 287 4.95 -0.43 20.14
CA ILE A 287 5.63 0.85 20.38
C ILE A 287 7.12 0.67 20.66
N THR A 288 7.49 -0.42 21.33
CA THR A 288 8.91 -0.73 21.61
C THR A 288 9.67 -1.06 20.32
N SER A 289 9.06 -1.83 19.41
CA SER A 289 9.67 -2.15 18.11
C SER A 289 9.93 -0.88 17.28
N ILE A 290 8.98 0.07 17.26
CA ILE A 290 9.13 1.33 16.54
C ILE A 290 10.23 2.20 17.17
N LYS A 291 10.33 2.27 18.51
CA LYS A 291 11.38 3.03 19.20
C LYS A 291 12.78 2.47 18.89
N ALA A 292 12.93 1.15 18.92
CA ALA A 292 14.20 0.50 18.61
C ALA A 292 14.67 0.81 17.17
N LEU A 293 13.75 0.88 16.20
CA LEU A 293 14.07 1.30 14.83
C LEU A 293 14.57 2.75 14.79
N SER A 294 13.87 3.69 15.46
CA SER A 294 14.25 5.11 15.45
C SER A 294 15.50 5.47 16.25
N GLU A 295 15.93 4.63 17.19
CA GLU A 295 17.18 4.84 17.94
C GLU A 295 18.41 4.37 17.16
N ARG A 296 18.27 3.36 16.31
CA ARG A 296 19.33 2.93 15.37
C ARG A 296 19.64 3.98 14.30
N GLU A 297 18.66 4.80 13.91
CA GLU A 297 18.81 5.89 12.93
C GLU A 297 19.61 7.10 13.47
N ARG A 298 19.82 7.20 14.78
CA ARG A 298 20.53 8.33 15.42
C ARG A 298 21.99 8.03 15.76
N GLN A 299 22.47 6.82 15.48
CA GLN A 299 23.86 6.39 15.67
C GLN A 299 24.58 6.26 14.33
#